data_2ecedc5f7d4dc42b4f8ee92f4a4a8952
#
_entry.id   2ecedc5f7d4dc42b4f8ee92f4a4a8952
#
_cell.length_a   1.000
_cell.length_b   1.000
_cell.length_c   1.000
_cell.angle_alpha   90.00
_cell.angle_beta   90.00
_cell.angle_gamma   90.00
#
_symmetry.space_group_name_H-M   'P 1'
#
loop_
_entity.id
_entity.type
_entity.pdbx_description
1 polymer ?
#
loop_
_entity_poly.entity_id
_entity_poly.type
_entity_poly.pdbx_seq_one_letter_code
_entity_poly.pdbx_strand_id
1 'polypeptide(L)'
;MKSVRLDQNFFSKNTLWVARNLLGKNLCRRLPDGRIIKSMITETEAYRGFDDKASHASKGRTKRTEVMFAPAGAIYVYLIYGMYHCLNIVTEKKDYPAAVLIRGVEGANGPGRVCRYFKIDRDLNGKIIGKDLWFEDRGAKISKSKILKTARISVAYAGESKDWLWRFVLLRPRLKSGLRRTRPTTSRQVGTTLDTC
;
A
#
# COMPACT_ATOMS: atom_id res chain seq x y z
N MET A 1 -17.75 9.23 12.67
CA MET A 1 -16.46 9.41 13.37
C MET A 1 -15.61 10.41 12.60
N LYS A 2 -15.09 11.46 13.27
CA LYS A 2 -14.14 12.39 12.64
C LYS A 2 -12.85 11.63 12.32
N SER A 3 -12.36 11.71 11.08
CA SER A 3 -11.04 11.20 10.72
C SER A 3 -9.97 12.18 11.20
N VAL A 4 -8.86 11.63 11.71
CA VAL A 4 -7.71 12.41 12.17
C VAL A 4 -6.57 12.17 11.18
N ARG A 5 -5.91 13.25 10.72
CA ARG A 5 -4.70 13.12 9.89
C ARG A 5 -3.54 12.63 10.76
N LEU A 6 -2.80 11.66 10.23
CA LEU A 6 -1.55 11.24 10.84
C LEU A 6 -0.48 12.31 10.58
N ASP A 7 0.19 12.72 11.65
CA ASP A 7 1.27 13.71 11.63
C ASP A 7 2.65 13.06 11.51
N GLN A 8 3.69 13.88 11.51
CA GLN A 8 5.08 13.44 11.46
C GLN A 8 5.46 12.57 12.67
N ASN A 9 4.86 12.81 13.85
CA ASN A 9 5.13 12.03 15.06
C ASN A 9 4.72 10.57 14.92
N PHE A 10 3.67 10.29 14.13
CA PHE A 10 3.29 8.92 13.82
C PHE A 10 4.41 8.21 13.04
N PHE A 11 5.02 8.88 12.06
CA PHE A 11 6.04 8.31 11.19
C PHE A 11 7.44 8.30 11.81
N SER A 12 7.72 9.13 12.82
CA SER A 12 9.00 9.13 13.54
C SER A 12 9.21 7.92 14.45
N LYS A 13 8.19 7.08 14.61
CA LYS A 13 8.26 5.84 15.40
C LYS A 13 9.00 4.75 14.64
N ASN A 14 9.33 3.66 15.37
CA ASN A 14 9.97 2.47 14.80
C ASN A 14 9.24 1.98 13.54
N THR A 15 9.99 1.68 12.48
CA THR A 15 9.48 1.33 11.15
C THR A 15 8.50 0.15 11.15
N LEU A 16 8.81 -0.91 11.93
CA LEU A 16 7.93 -2.08 12.04
C LEU A 16 6.62 -1.74 12.74
N TRP A 17 6.68 -0.83 13.72
CA TRP A 17 5.50 -0.31 14.39
C TRP A 17 4.65 0.48 13.40
N VAL A 18 5.25 1.41 12.63
CA VAL A 18 4.55 2.22 11.62
C VAL A 18 3.92 1.33 10.56
N ALA A 19 4.68 0.39 10.00
CA ALA A 19 4.18 -0.52 8.97
C ALA A 19 2.92 -1.28 9.43
N ARG A 20 2.95 -1.82 10.64
CA ARG A 20 1.80 -2.55 11.21
C ARG A 20 0.62 -1.62 11.49
N ASN A 21 0.87 -0.41 12.02
CA ASN A 21 -0.19 0.51 12.44
C ASN A 21 -0.78 1.34 11.29
N LEU A 22 -0.18 1.32 10.10
CA LEU A 22 -0.77 1.85 8.87
C LEU A 22 -1.89 0.96 8.32
N LEU A 23 -1.92 -0.32 8.65
CA LEU A 23 -3.02 -1.19 8.24
C LEU A 23 -4.35 -0.69 8.79
N GLY A 24 -5.36 -0.62 7.94
CA GLY A 24 -6.68 -0.09 8.29
C GLY A 24 -6.78 1.44 8.29
N LYS A 25 -5.68 2.17 8.10
CA LYS A 25 -5.70 3.62 7.88
C LYS A 25 -5.96 3.91 6.40
N ASN A 26 -6.45 5.10 6.09
CA ASN A 26 -6.64 5.52 4.71
C ASN A 26 -5.41 6.24 4.18
N LEU A 27 -4.97 5.85 2.99
CA LEU A 27 -4.12 6.66 2.14
C LEU A 27 -5.02 7.62 1.36
N CYS A 28 -4.66 8.88 1.30
CA CYS A 28 -5.41 9.94 0.62
C CYS A 28 -4.48 10.70 -0.33
N ARG A 29 -4.93 10.94 -1.55
CA ARG A 29 -4.20 11.69 -2.59
C ARG A 29 -5.10 12.78 -3.16
N ARG A 30 -4.62 14.02 -3.13
CA ARG A 30 -5.25 15.13 -3.88
C ARG A 30 -4.62 15.20 -5.26
N LEU A 31 -5.42 15.10 -6.29
CA LEU A 31 -5.00 15.27 -7.67
C LEU A 31 -4.87 16.77 -8.05
N PRO A 32 -4.15 17.10 -9.14
CA PRO A 32 -4.05 18.48 -9.63
C PRO A 32 -5.39 19.16 -9.90
N ASP A 33 -6.40 18.39 -10.30
CA ASP A 33 -7.77 18.87 -10.55
C ASP A 33 -8.61 19.02 -9.27
N GLY A 34 -8.00 18.86 -8.08
CA GLY A 34 -8.65 19.00 -6.77
C GLY A 34 -9.37 17.75 -6.28
N ARG A 35 -9.64 16.74 -7.12
CA ARG A 35 -10.25 15.47 -6.70
C ARG A 35 -9.39 14.75 -5.68
N ILE A 36 -10.05 14.08 -4.74
CA ILE A 36 -9.37 13.29 -3.71
C ILE A 36 -9.67 11.81 -3.94
N ILE A 37 -8.60 11.03 -4.09
CA ILE A 37 -8.66 9.57 -4.06
C ILE A 37 -8.34 9.12 -2.64
N LYS A 38 -9.13 8.18 -2.11
CA LYS A 38 -8.96 7.64 -0.76
C LYS A 38 -9.20 6.15 -0.77
N SER A 39 -8.32 5.39 -0.13
CA SER A 39 -8.50 3.95 0.06
C SER A 39 -7.78 3.44 1.31
N MET A 40 -8.32 2.38 1.92
CA MET A 40 -7.77 1.77 3.12
C MET A 40 -6.55 0.91 2.80
N ILE A 41 -5.48 1.08 3.57
CA ILE A 41 -4.24 0.31 3.47
C ILE A 41 -4.48 -1.11 4.00
N THR A 42 -4.12 -2.10 3.18
CA THR A 42 -4.30 -3.52 3.48
C THR A 42 -2.99 -4.30 3.54
N GLU A 43 -1.90 -3.74 3.00
CA GLU A 43 -0.60 -4.40 2.97
C GLU A 43 0.53 -3.39 3.00
N THR A 44 1.56 -3.67 3.83
CA THR A 44 2.77 -2.86 3.95
C THR A 44 4.00 -3.75 4.09
N GLU A 45 5.18 -3.21 3.73
CA GLU A 45 6.48 -3.82 4.02
C GLU A 45 7.38 -2.79 4.69
N ALA A 46 8.17 -3.24 5.68
CA ALA A 46 9.15 -2.41 6.36
C ALA A 46 10.56 -2.66 5.77
N TYR A 47 11.34 -1.57 5.63
CA TYR A 47 12.73 -1.57 5.20
C TYR A 47 13.50 -0.64 6.16
N ARG A 48 14.50 -1.17 6.88
CA ARG A 48 15.04 -0.45 8.03
C ARG A 48 16.52 -0.68 8.27
N GLY A 49 17.27 0.42 8.28
CA GLY A 49 18.67 0.43 8.69
C GLY A 49 19.63 -0.14 7.64
N PHE A 50 20.88 -0.23 8.06
CA PHE A 50 21.98 -0.68 7.21
C PHE A 50 22.10 -2.21 7.18
N ASP A 51 21.63 -2.90 8.22
CA ASP A 51 21.68 -4.36 8.35
C ASP A 51 20.64 -5.06 7.48
N ASP A 52 19.60 -4.33 7.05
CA ASP A 52 18.56 -4.85 6.17
C ASP A 52 19.06 -4.90 4.72
N LYS A 53 19.63 -6.03 4.31
CA LYS A 53 20.15 -6.24 2.94
C LYS A 53 19.05 -6.14 1.85
N ALA A 54 17.77 -6.19 2.21
CA ALA A 54 16.66 -5.93 1.29
C ALA A 54 16.38 -4.43 1.10
N SER A 55 16.88 -3.58 1.99
CA SER A 55 16.75 -2.13 1.87
C SER A 55 17.67 -1.57 0.79
N HIS A 56 17.18 -0.64 -0.03
CA HIS A 56 18.00 0.09 -0.99
C HIS A 56 19.17 0.83 -0.33
N ALA A 57 18.98 1.28 0.89
CA ALA A 57 19.98 2.04 1.63
C ALA A 57 20.92 1.17 2.49
N SER A 58 20.87 -0.17 2.38
CA SER A 58 21.80 -1.06 3.07
C SER A 58 23.27 -0.79 2.74
N LYS A 59 23.53 -0.29 1.51
CA LYS A 59 24.87 0.12 1.04
C LYS A 59 25.20 1.59 1.31
N GLY A 60 24.39 2.26 2.12
CA GLY A 60 24.56 3.65 2.46
C GLY A 60 23.80 4.64 1.59
N ARG A 61 24.23 5.91 1.71
CA ARG A 61 23.61 7.07 1.06
C ARG A 61 24.10 7.20 -0.38
N THR A 62 23.18 7.24 -1.32
CA THR A 62 23.43 7.46 -2.75
C THR A 62 22.39 8.46 -3.27
N LYS A 63 22.57 9.00 -4.48
CA LYS A 63 21.59 9.89 -5.13
C LYS A 63 20.19 9.26 -5.19
N ARG A 64 20.09 7.93 -5.33
CA ARG A 64 18.82 7.20 -5.35
C ARG A 64 18.20 7.07 -3.96
N THR A 65 19.01 6.83 -2.94
CA THR A 65 18.55 6.53 -1.57
C THR A 65 18.49 7.75 -0.66
N GLU A 66 18.93 8.92 -1.15
CA GLU A 66 19.01 10.17 -0.37
C GLU A 66 17.72 10.47 0.41
N VAL A 67 16.55 10.27 -0.24
CA VAL A 67 15.25 10.52 0.39
C VAL A 67 14.99 9.61 1.60
N MET A 68 15.58 8.41 1.65
CA MET A 68 15.42 7.50 2.80
C MET A 68 16.08 8.03 4.07
N PHE A 69 16.99 9.00 3.96
CA PHE A 69 17.66 9.68 5.07
C PHE A 69 17.01 11.01 5.47
N ALA A 70 15.92 11.39 4.78
CA ALA A 70 15.16 12.59 5.07
C ALA A 70 14.38 12.45 6.39
N PRO A 71 13.78 13.55 6.92
CA PRO A 71 12.89 13.46 8.07
C PRO A 71 11.70 12.50 7.84
N ALA A 72 11.20 11.92 8.93
CA ALA A 72 10.01 11.08 8.92
C ALA A 72 8.85 11.79 8.22
N GLY A 73 8.05 11.04 7.45
CA GLY A 73 6.98 11.59 6.62
C GLY A 73 7.43 12.04 5.24
N ALA A 74 8.73 11.99 4.90
CA ALA A 74 9.17 12.19 3.53
C ALA A 74 8.65 11.07 2.62
N ILE A 75 8.23 11.46 1.43
CA ILE A 75 7.68 10.54 0.42
C ILE A 75 8.84 10.05 -0.45
N TYR A 76 9.08 8.75 -0.46
CA TYR A 76 10.09 8.12 -1.30
C TYR A 76 9.42 7.33 -2.41
N VAL A 77 9.49 7.82 -3.63
CA VAL A 77 8.95 7.15 -4.81
C VAL A 77 10.10 6.76 -5.74
N TYR A 78 10.20 5.47 -6.02
CA TYR A 78 11.17 4.96 -6.98
C TYR A 78 10.48 4.15 -8.09
N LEU A 79 11.18 4.04 -9.22
CA LEU A 79 10.74 3.25 -10.37
C LEU A 79 11.39 1.87 -10.31
N ILE A 80 10.59 0.81 -10.53
CA ILE A 80 11.05 -0.57 -10.65
C ILE A 80 10.74 -1.09 -12.06
N TYR A 81 11.65 -1.83 -12.65
CA TYR A 81 11.56 -2.38 -14.02
C TYR A 81 11.26 -1.33 -15.10
N GLY A 82 11.65 -0.07 -14.88
CA GLY A 82 11.41 1.01 -15.83
C GLY A 82 9.94 1.46 -16.00
N MET A 83 8.98 0.80 -15.32
CA MET A 83 7.55 1.03 -15.59
C MET A 83 6.65 1.17 -14.34
N TYR A 84 7.07 0.72 -13.18
CA TYR A 84 6.22 0.73 -11.99
C TYR A 84 6.79 1.61 -10.89
N HIS A 85 5.99 2.56 -10.43
CA HIS A 85 6.32 3.35 -9.24
C HIS A 85 5.98 2.59 -7.96
N CYS A 86 6.80 2.80 -6.93
CA CYS A 86 6.60 2.24 -5.60
C CYS A 86 6.60 3.37 -4.57
N LEU A 87 5.50 3.50 -3.82
CA LEU A 87 5.32 4.52 -2.78
C LEU A 87 5.85 4.02 -1.45
N ASN A 88 6.80 4.75 -0.88
CA ASN A 88 7.27 4.53 0.48
C ASN A 88 7.15 5.84 1.28
N ILE A 89 7.03 5.71 2.60
CA ILE A 89 7.08 6.84 3.52
C ILE A 89 8.24 6.61 4.49
N VAL A 90 9.12 7.60 4.56
CA VAL A 90 10.28 7.59 5.46
C VAL A 90 9.82 7.59 6.91
N THR A 91 10.50 6.83 7.74
CA THR A 91 10.18 6.64 9.16
C THR A 91 11.42 6.87 10.02
N GLU A 92 11.21 6.89 11.34
CA GLU A 92 12.26 7.06 12.35
C GLU A 92 12.95 8.45 12.26
N LYS A 93 14.15 8.58 12.77
CA LYS A 93 14.87 9.86 12.80
C LYS A 93 15.57 10.18 11.48
N LYS A 94 15.75 11.45 11.20
CA LYS A 94 16.59 11.91 10.08
C LYS A 94 17.98 11.26 10.14
N ASP A 95 18.57 11.01 8.99
CA ASP A 95 19.88 10.39 8.77
C ASP A 95 19.95 8.90 9.16
N TYR A 96 18.82 8.28 9.50
CA TYR A 96 18.68 6.84 9.67
C TYR A 96 17.77 6.28 8.55
N PRO A 97 18.30 5.43 7.64
CA PRO A 97 17.56 5.03 6.46
C PRO A 97 16.46 4.01 6.79
N ALA A 98 15.23 4.46 6.80
CA ALA A 98 14.10 3.61 7.11
C ALA A 98 12.83 4.08 6.40
N ALA A 99 12.06 3.16 5.84
CA ALA A 99 10.82 3.48 5.14
C ALA A 99 9.82 2.32 5.17
N VAL A 100 8.55 2.67 5.02
CA VAL A 100 7.45 1.72 4.85
C VAL A 100 6.92 1.80 3.43
N LEU A 101 6.98 0.69 2.70
CA LEU A 101 6.35 0.52 1.40
C LEU A 101 4.84 0.28 1.57
N ILE A 102 4.03 1.06 0.88
CA ILE A 102 2.59 0.82 0.75
C ILE A 102 2.37 -0.16 -0.40
N ARG A 103 2.14 -1.42 -0.04
CA ARG A 103 2.08 -2.50 -1.00
C ARG A 103 0.67 -2.81 -1.48
N GLY A 104 -0.34 -2.57 -0.64
CA GLY A 104 -1.73 -2.85 -0.98
C GLY A 104 -2.71 -1.90 -0.31
N VAL A 105 -3.77 -1.59 -1.04
CA VAL A 105 -4.94 -0.87 -0.55
C VAL A 105 -6.21 -1.60 -1.00
N GLU A 106 -7.38 -1.24 -0.46
CA GLU A 106 -8.64 -1.71 -1.04
C GLU A 106 -8.73 -1.30 -2.51
N GLY A 107 -9.05 -2.26 -3.39
CA GLY A 107 -9.13 -2.02 -4.83
C GLY A 107 -7.81 -2.11 -5.59
N ALA A 108 -6.63 -2.11 -4.92
CA ALA A 108 -5.34 -2.26 -5.59
C ALA A 108 -4.35 -3.08 -4.77
N ASN A 109 -3.98 -4.26 -5.26
CA ASN A 109 -3.00 -5.16 -4.65
C ASN A 109 -1.71 -5.16 -5.48
N GLY A 110 -0.59 -4.88 -4.84
CA GLY A 110 0.74 -4.71 -5.44
C GLY A 110 1.16 -3.24 -5.56
N PRO A 111 2.45 -2.90 -5.27
CA PRO A 111 2.91 -1.52 -5.11
C PRO A 111 2.75 -0.68 -6.37
N GLY A 112 3.01 -1.26 -7.55
CA GLY A 112 2.78 -0.57 -8.83
C GLY A 112 1.30 -0.28 -9.11
N ARG A 113 0.40 -1.20 -8.69
CA ARG A 113 -1.05 -0.98 -8.82
C ARG A 113 -1.54 0.10 -7.84
N VAL A 114 -0.99 0.14 -6.63
CA VAL A 114 -1.26 1.22 -5.66
C VAL A 114 -0.89 2.57 -6.27
N CYS A 115 0.32 2.71 -6.81
CA CYS A 115 0.74 3.98 -7.42
C CYS A 115 -0.12 4.36 -8.62
N ARG A 116 -0.49 3.41 -9.48
CA ARG A 116 -1.41 3.65 -10.61
C ARG A 116 -2.79 4.09 -10.11
N TYR A 117 -3.35 3.44 -9.11
CA TYR A 117 -4.65 3.76 -8.52
C TYR A 117 -4.70 5.20 -7.97
N PHE A 118 -3.64 5.64 -7.30
CA PHE A 118 -3.53 6.98 -6.73
C PHE A 118 -2.90 8.01 -7.67
N LYS A 119 -2.54 7.65 -8.90
CA LYS A 119 -1.79 8.49 -9.85
C LYS A 119 -0.52 9.07 -9.20
N ILE A 120 0.25 8.20 -8.56
CA ILE A 120 1.51 8.54 -7.89
C ILE A 120 2.66 8.23 -8.85
N ASP A 121 3.52 9.22 -9.04
CA ASP A 121 4.74 9.18 -9.82
C ASP A 121 5.90 9.84 -9.06
N ARG A 122 7.00 10.10 -9.75
CA ARG A 122 8.21 10.69 -9.16
C ARG A 122 8.05 12.15 -8.75
N ASP A 123 7.02 12.85 -9.17
CA ASP A 123 6.78 14.26 -8.80
C ASP A 123 6.49 14.42 -7.30
N LEU A 124 6.12 13.35 -6.63
CA LEU A 124 5.97 13.31 -5.17
C LEU A 124 7.26 12.96 -4.43
N ASN A 125 8.30 12.48 -5.13
CA ASN A 125 9.52 12.04 -4.48
C ASN A 125 10.23 13.21 -3.76
N GLY A 126 10.60 13.02 -2.49
CA GLY A 126 11.23 14.04 -1.65
C GLY A 126 10.26 15.03 -1.00
N LYS A 127 8.99 15.09 -1.40
CA LYS A 127 7.98 15.91 -0.71
C LYS A 127 7.65 15.31 0.67
N ILE A 128 7.08 16.14 1.54
CA ILE A 128 6.58 15.69 2.86
C ILE A 128 5.07 15.43 2.75
N ILE A 129 4.59 14.42 3.47
CA ILE A 129 3.15 14.17 3.60
C ILE A 129 2.41 15.41 4.09
N GLY A 130 1.16 15.61 3.65
CA GLY A 130 0.31 16.72 4.10
C GLY A 130 -0.59 17.27 3.01
N LYS A 131 -0.07 18.07 2.07
CA LYS A 131 -0.89 18.79 1.08
C LYS A 131 -1.46 17.87 0.01
N ASP A 132 -0.58 17.15 -0.68
CA ASP A 132 -0.94 16.37 -1.86
C ASP A 132 -1.18 14.90 -1.57
N LEU A 133 -0.50 14.36 -0.53
CA LEU A 133 -0.62 12.99 -0.07
C LEU A 133 -0.58 12.97 1.46
N TRP A 134 -1.57 12.33 2.07
CA TRP A 134 -1.67 12.22 3.53
C TRP A 134 -2.32 10.91 3.95
N PHE A 135 -2.29 10.65 5.24
CA PHE A 135 -2.90 9.47 5.85
C PHE A 135 -3.94 9.88 6.88
N GLU A 136 -5.02 9.12 6.98
CA GLU A 136 -6.10 9.37 7.93
C GLU A 136 -6.42 8.15 8.78
N ASP A 137 -6.54 8.38 10.08
CA ASP A 137 -7.11 7.44 11.01
C ASP A 137 -8.62 7.69 11.18
N ARG A 138 -9.43 6.67 10.95
CA ARG A 138 -10.88 6.67 11.20
C ARG A 138 -11.26 6.01 12.52
N GLY A 139 -10.29 5.71 13.38
CA GLY A 139 -10.52 5.05 14.65
C GLY A 139 -10.79 3.54 14.54
N ALA A 140 -10.57 2.93 13.37
CA ALA A 140 -10.71 1.49 13.20
C ALA A 140 -9.64 0.75 14.01
N LYS A 141 -10.06 -0.03 15.01
CA LYS A 141 -9.16 -0.87 15.79
C LYS A 141 -8.97 -2.20 15.07
N ILE A 142 -7.77 -2.44 14.57
CA ILE A 142 -7.38 -3.71 13.95
C ILE A 142 -6.83 -4.63 15.03
N SER A 143 -7.48 -5.78 15.25
CA SER A 143 -6.97 -6.82 16.14
C SER A 143 -5.66 -7.38 15.62
N LYS A 144 -4.71 -7.66 16.49
CA LYS A 144 -3.42 -8.30 16.13
C LYS A 144 -3.62 -9.64 15.42
N SER A 145 -4.66 -10.39 15.75
CA SER A 145 -5.02 -11.66 15.09
C SER A 145 -5.46 -11.52 13.64
N LYS A 146 -5.83 -10.31 13.22
CA LYS A 146 -6.17 -10.00 11.81
C LYS A 146 -4.97 -9.54 10.99
N ILE A 147 -3.78 -9.50 11.55
CA ILE A 147 -2.55 -9.09 10.87
C ILE A 147 -1.66 -10.31 10.68
N LEU A 148 -1.51 -10.74 9.44
CA LEU A 148 -0.54 -11.75 9.05
C LEU A 148 0.83 -11.10 8.90
N LYS A 149 1.87 -11.72 9.47
CA LYS A 149 3.27 -11.36 9.28
C LYS A 149 3.91 -12.40 8.38
N THR A 150 4.59 -11.96 7.33
CA THR A 150 5.26 -12.85 6.39
C THR A 150 6.60 -12.25 5.93
N ALA A 151 7.40 -13.04 5.22
CA ALA A 151 8.54 -12.54 4.48
C ALA A 151 8.09 -11.52 3.42
N ARG A 152 8.98 -10.56 3.12
CA ARG A 152 8.79 -9.56 2.06
C ARG A 152 8.87 -10.20 0.68
N ILE A 153 8.31 -9.54 -0.32
CA ILE A 153 8.22 -10.08 -1.68
C ILE A 153 9.33 -9.49 -2.55
N SER A 154 9.90 -10.33 -3.43
CA SER A 154 10.96 -9.97 -4.38
C SER A 154 12.27 -9.52 -3.72
N VAL A 155 12.61 -10.09 -2.57
CA VAL A 155 13.86 -9.80 -1.82
C VAL A 155 14.77 -11.02 -1.68
N ALA A 156 14.69 -12.01 -2.59
CA ALA A 156 15.47 -13.25 -2.55
C ALA A 156 16.99 -13.01 -2.51
N TYR A 157 17.46 -11.87 -3.03
CA TYR A 157 18.86 -11.45 -3.05
C TYR A 157 19.40 -11.01 -1.68
N ALA A 158 18.54 -10.85 -0.68
CA ALA A 158 18.87 -10.13 0.57
C ALA A 158 19.49 -11.02 1.67
N GLY A 159 20.06 -12.18 1.32
CA GLY A 159 20.66 -13.09 2.31
C GLY A 159 19.65 -13.45 3.41
N GLU A 160 20.04 -13.38 4.67
CA GLU A 160 19.18 -13.67 5.82
C GLU A 160 17.99 -12.69 5.96
N SER A 161 18.15 -11.46 5.49
CA SER A 161 17.08 -10.45 5.57
C SER A 161 15.83 -10.83 4.75
N LYS A 162 15.94 -11.77 3.78
CA LYS A 162 14.82 -12.25 2.98
C LYS A 162 13.75 -12.95 3.84
N ASP A 163 14.17 -13.60 4.92
CA ASP A 163 13.32 -14.41 5.77
C ASP A 163 12.66 -13.61 6.90
N TRP A 164 13.04 -12.34 7.07
CA TRP A 164 12.46 -11.47 8.10
C TRP A 164 10.98 -11.21 7.82
N LEU A 165 10.13 -11.44 8.85
CA LEU A 165 8.68 -11.29 8.76
C LEU A 165 8.25 -9.80 8.83
N TRP A 166 8.77 -9.00 7.93
CA TRP A 166 8.60 -7.55 7.88
C TRP A 166 7.56 -7.09 6.83
N ARG A 167 6.75 -8.00 6.35
CA ARG A 167 5.55 -7.73 5.56
C ARG A 167 4.32 -7.99 6.42
N PHE A 168 3.41 -7.04 6.43
CA PHE A 168 2.18 -7.07 7.21
C PHE A 168 0.98 -7.01 6.27
N VAL A 169 0.07 -7.97 6.41
CA VAL A 169 -1.12 -8.11 5.57
C VAL A 169 -2.36 -8.14 6.45
N LEU A 170 -3.34 -7.30 6.15
CA LEU A 170 -4.62 -7.30 6.80
C LEU A 170 -5.48 -8.47 6.27
N LEU A 171 -5.74 -9.44 7.13
CA LEU A 171 -6.64 -10.54 6.81
C LEU A 171 -8.08 -10.00 6.72
N ARG A 172 -8.67 -10.10 5.54
CA ARG A 172 -10.09 -9.79 5.35
C ARG A 172 -10.93 -11.00 5.74
N PRO A 173 -12.13 -10.81 6.35
CA PRO A 173 -13.08 -11.88 6.39
C PRO A 173 -13.33 -12.36 4.95
N ARG A 174 -13.25 -13.67 4.71
CA ARG A 174 -13.75 -14.21 3.44
C ARG A 174 -15.20 -13.79 3.33
N LEU A 175 -15.55 -12.92 2.40
CA LEU A 175 -16.92 -12.75 1.97
C LEU A 175 -17.37 -14.14 1.52
N LYS A 176 -18.28 -14.75 2.28
CA LYS A 176 -18.97 -15.96 1.84
C LYS A 176 -19.56 -15.57 0.48
N SER A 177 -19.11 -16.21 -0.59
CA SER A 177 -19.62 -16.03 -1.93
C SER A 177 -21.04 -16.56 -1.99
N GLY A 178 -21.99 -15.73 -1.55
CA GLY A 178 -23.43 -16.00 -1.55
C GLY A 178 -24.13 -15.35 -2.73
N LEU A 179 -23.51 -15.27 -3.91
CA LEU A 179 -24.27 -15.04 -5.14
C LEU A 179 -24.54 -16.40 -5.79
N ARG A 180 -25.71 -16.97 -5.51
CA ARG A 180 -26.33 -17.94 -6.39
C ARG A 180 -26.40 -17.27 -7.77
N ARG A 181 -25.64 -17.80 -8.74
CA ARG A 181 -25.89 -17.52 -10.15
C ARG A 181 -27.30 -18.02 -10.44
N THR A 182 -28.26 -17.13 -10.54
CA THR A 182 -29.54 -17.42 -11.18
C THR A 182 -29.24 -17.72 -12.64
N ARG A 183 -29.44 -18.98 -13.05
CA ARG A 183 -29.41 -19.35 -14.47
C ARG A 183 -30.53 -18.58 -15.17
N PRO A 184 -30.29 -17.99 -16.36
CA PRO A 184 -31.37 -17.46 -17.16
C PRO A 184 -32.24 -18.63 -17.61
N THR A 185 -33.51 -18.59 -17.25
CA THR A 185 -34.55 -19.48 -17.79
C THR A 185 -34.78 -19.08 -19.24
N THR A 186 -34.30 -19.89 -20.16
CA THR A 186 -34.71 -19.83 -21.57
C THR A 186 -36.14 -20.35 -21.68
N SER A 187 -37.10 -19.45 -21.81
CA SER A 187 -38.44 -19.78 -22.25
C SER A 187 -38.39 -20.17 -23.74
N ARG A 188 -38.58 -21.46 -24.01
CA ARG A 188 -38.90 -21.96 -25.36
C ARG A 188 -40.25 -21.41 -25.74
N GLN A 189 -40.31 -20.54 -26.74
CA GLN A 189 -41.56 -20.30 -27.50
C GLN A 189 -41.78 -21.46 -28.46
N VAL A 190 -42.88 -22.13 -28.22
CA VAL A 190 -43.44 -23.12 -29.13
C VAL A 190 -44.15 -22.34 -30.26
N GLY A 191 -43.55 -22.37 -31.44
CA GLY A 191 -44.19 -21.84 -32.65
C GLY A 191 -45.19 -22.87 -33.16
N THR A 192 -46.46 -22.49 -33.18
CA THR A 192 -47.55 -23.18 -33.85
C THR A 192 -47.49 -22.88 -35.34
N THR A 193 -47.26 -23.89 -36.12
CA THR A 193 -47.52 -23.90 -37.57
C THR A 193 -49.02 -23.89 -37.83
N LEU A 194 -49.47 -22.98 -38.64
CA LEU A 194 -50.76 -23.10 -39.37
C LEU A 194 -50.44 -23.09 -40.84
N ASP A 195 -50.75 -24.25 -41.45
CA ASP A 195 -50.96 -24.43 -42.88
C ASP A 195 -52.09 -23.54 -43.36
N THR A 196 -52.00 -22.98 -44.51
CA THR A 196 -53.07 -23.04 -45.55
C THR A 196 -52.64 -22.30 -46.82
N CYS A 197 -52.83 -23.03 -47.99
CA CYS A 197 -52.95 -22.66 -49.41
C CYS A 197 -51.72 -22.03 -50.09
#